data_da438c0e149a0b8a2d5d19c39ce03b3b
#
_entry.id   da438c0e149a0b8a2d5d19c39ce03b3b
#
_cell.length_a   1.000
_cell.length_b   1.000
_cell.length_c   1.000
_cell.angle_alpha   90.00
_cell.angle_beta   90.00
_cell.angle_gamma   90.00
#
_symmetry.space_group_name_H-M   'P 1'
#
loop_
_entity.id
_entity.type
_entity.pdbx_description
1 polymer ?
#
loop_
_entity_poly.entity_id
_entity_poly.type
_entity_poly.pdbx_seq_one_letter_code
_entity_poly.pdbx_strand_id
1 'polypeptide(L)'
;MTSPDHSTREHADDADRVGQLVRLAGRRPAPDPEHVSRARAAAHHEWVLIVERRKWRLPFWSLTAAAIVVGLLGAVAWSSMHRPASRRPGIDIATLQTMTGAAQIASAGERPRPARAGLRIREGDRIETTADGRAALAMAGGLSVRFDRASAAVLDTADRLVLASGAVYVDAGPGAAGSGFRVETPFGVVRHTGTQFEVRLDPSALTLRVREGSVAVETPGGRWTTKAGEALVATRSAPPVRSVIAASGPEWNWVRTLAEPFRLEGAAVPAFLQWVSREQGWRWEYADPSLAPRVARIVLHGSIEGLTPDEALAAVLPTCGLTSRLEGERLIVGAAR
;
A
#
# COMPACT_ATOMS: atom_id res chain seq x y z
N MET A 1 44.54 19.72 29.76
CA MET A 1 44.03 19.83 31.15
C MET A 1 42.93 20.88 31.14
N THR A 2 41.68 20.45 30.92
CA THR A 2 40.49 21.31 30.92
C THR A 2 39.63 20.91 32.11
N SER A 3 39.37 21.90 32.97
CA SER A 3 38.59 21.76 34.21
C SER A 3 37.10 21.42 33.91
N PRO A 4 36.45 20.57 34.71
CA PRO A 4 35.08 20.25 34.54
C PRO A 4 34.16 21.33 35.16
N ASP A 5 33.07 21.50 34.45
CA ASP A 5 31.96 22.43 34.54
C ASP A 5 31.35 22.56 35.96
N HIS A 6 31.39 23.77 36.52
CA HIS A 6 30.81 24.12 37.82
C HIS A 6 29.28 24.20 37.80
N SER A 7 28.64 24.37 36.63
CA SER A 7 27.19 24.58 36.50
C SER A 7 26.35 23.34 36.81
N THR A 8 26.88 22.16 36.57
CA THR A 8 26.16 20.89 36.75
C THR A 8 26.06 20.48 38.24
N ARG A 9 27.00 20.93 39.08
CA ARG A 9 26.95 20.64 40.53
C ARG A 9 25.98 21.52 41.30
N GLU A 10 25.82 22.78 40.96
CA GLU A 10 24.85 23.69 41.62
C GLU A 10 23.40 23.23 41.39
N HIS A 11 23.05 22.72 40.22
CA HIS A 11 21.69 22.23 39.96
C HIS A 11 21.36 20.90 40.66
N ALA A 12 22.35 20.07 40.93
CA ALA A 12 22.16 18.85 41.69
C ALA A 12 21.94 19.13 43.19
N ASP A 13 22.67 20.12 43.77
CA ASP A 13 22.53 20.52 45.18
C ASP A 13 21.19 21.21 45.44
N ASP A 14 20.63 21.99 44.53
CA ASP A 14 19.32 22.63 44.65
C ASP A 14 18.17 21.60 44.57
N ALA A 15 18.29 20.61 43.73
CA ALA A 15 17.27 19.52 43.63
C ALA A 15 17.20 18.67 44.92
N ASP A 16 18.37 18.44 45.56
CA ASP A 16 18.44 17.69 46.81
C ASP A 16 17.91 18.49 48.00
N ARG A 17 18.07 19.82 48.03
CA ARG A 17 17.48 20.73 49.01
C ARG A 17 15.96 20.79 48.92
N VAL A 18 15.41 20.87 47.71
CA VAL A 18 13.96 20.82 47.50
C VAL A 18 13.38 19.49 47.96
N GLY A 19 14.08 18.37 47.66
CA GLY A 19 13.70 17.03 48.09
C GLY A 19 13.69 16.87 49.63
N GLN A 20 14.64 17.52 50.34
CA GLN A 20 14.69 17.52 51.80
C GLN A 20 13.55 18.37 52.40
N LEU A 21 13.27 19.53 51.83
CA LEU A 21 12.14 20.39 52.28
C LEU A 21 10.78 19.70 52.11
N VAL A 22 10.59 18.96 51.02
CA VAL A 22 9.35 18.18 50.77
C VAL A 22 9.22 17.02 51.75
N ARG A 23 10.30 16.39 52.19
CA ARG A 23 10.27 15.32 53.23
C ARG A 23 10.00 15.87 54.62
N LEU A 24 10.49 17.06 54.96
CA LEU A 24 10.26 17.73 56.23
C LEU A 24 8.84 18.30 56.35
N ALA A 25 8.17 18.60 55.22
CA ALA A 25 6.80 19.12 55.21
C ALA A 25 5.74 18.10 55.66
N GLY A 26 6.09 16.83 55.80
CA GLY A 26 5.19 15.77 56.27
C GLY A 26 3.97 15.52 55.38
N ARG A 27 3.18 14.49 55.67
CA ARG A 27 1.91 14.23 55.01
C ARG A 27 0.91 15.32 55.33
N ARG A 28 0.50 16.10 54.34
CA ARG A 28 -0.62 17.03 54.51
C ARG A 28 -1.89 16.24 54.84
N PRO A 29 -2.68 16.73 55.82
CA PRO A 29 -3.99 16.13 56.07
C PRO A 29 -4.82 16.17 54.77
N ALA A 30 -5.58 15.13 54.52
CA ALA A 30 -6.45 15.08 53.34
C ALA A 30 -7.46 16.22 53.43
N PRO A 31 -7.68 17.00 52.39
CA PRO A 31 -8.65 18.08 52.42
C PRO A 31 -10.06 17.51 52.58
N ASP A 32 -10.92 18.27 53.27
CA ASP A 32 -12.30 17.91 53.53
C ASP A 32 -13.03 17.56 52.20
N PRO A 33 -13.73 16.41 52.12
CA PRO A 33 -14.44 15.97 50.92
C PRO A 33 -15.40 17.03 50.34
N GLU A 34 -16.01 17.85 51.18
CA GLU A 34 -16.90 18.94 50.77
C GLU A 34 -16.14 20.08 50.08
N HIS A 35 -14.92 20.40 50.52
CA HIS A 35 -14.08 21.40 49.86
C HIS A 35 -13.54 20.91 48.50
N VAL A 36 -13.21 19.63 48.39
CA VAL A 36 -12.79 19.02 47.15
C VAL A 36 -13.92 18.97 46.09
N SER A 37 -15.15 18.65 46.56
CA SER A 37 -16.32 18.61 45.66
C SER A 37 -16.73 20.00 45.17
N ARG A 38 -16.67 21.03 46.02
CA ARG A 38 -16.93 22.43 45.65
C ARG A 38 -15.88 22.98 44.69
N ALA A 39 -14.60 22.71 44.93
CA ALA A 39 -13.52 23.10 44.03
C ALA A 39 -13.63 22.42 42.67
N ARG A 40 -14.03 21.15 42.64
CA ARG A 40 -14.25 20.40 41.39
C ARG A 40 -15.44 20.92 40.58
N ALA A 41 -16.55 21.26 41.27
CA ALA A 41 -17.73 21.86 40.65
C ALA A 41 -17.43 23.27 40.06
N ALA A 42 -16.68 24.09 40.79
CA ALA A 42 -16.25 25.42 40.31
C ALA A 42 -15.33 25.31 39.09
N ALA A 43 -14.33 24.41 39.11
CA ALA A 43 -13.43 24.18 37.97
C ALA A 43 -14.18 23.62 36.75
N HIS A 44 -15.18 22.75 36.97
CA HIS A 44 -16.00 22.22 35.88
C HIS A 44 -16.87 23.30 35.23
N HIS A 45 -17.43 24.20 36.05
CA HIS A 45 -18.26 25.30 35.55
C HIS A 45 -17.42 26.29 34.69
N GLU A 46 -16.22 26.64 35.14
CA GLU A 46 -15.29 27.51 34.34
C GLU A 46 -14.84 26.82 33.09
N TRP A 47 -14.54 25.51 33.14
CA TRP A 47 -14.13 24.73 31.97
C TRP A 47 -15.22 24.70 30.90
N VAL A 48 -16.49 24.49 31.28
CA VAL A 48 -17.63 24.51 30.35
C VAL A 48 -17.77 25.87 29.67
N LEU A 49 -17.63 26.97 30.43
CA LEU A 49 -17.71 28.33 29.86
C LEU A 49 -16.56 28.65 28.89
N ILE A 50 -15.37 28.10 29.13
CA ILE A 50 -14.21 28.28 28.22
C ILE A 50 -14.40 27.46 26.94
N VAL A 51 -14.92 26.22 27.05
CA VAL A 51 -15.16 25.35 25.90
C VAL A 51 -16.30 25.88 25.01
N GLU A 52 -17.39 26.42 25.61
CA GLU A 52 -18.50 26.99 24.83
C GLU A 52 -18.14 28.29 24.12
N ARG A 53 -17.34 29.17 24.75
CA ARG A 53 -16.83 30.39 24.09
C ARG A 53 -15.90 30.12 22.91
N ARG A 54 -15.28 28.95 22.84
CA ARG A 54 -14.38 28.56 21.75
C ARG A 54 -15.11 27.97 20.51
N LYS A 55 -16.40 27.64 20.62
CA LYS A 55 -17.20 27.10 19.51
C LYS A 55 -17.68 28.12 18.47
N TRP A 56 -17.49 29.40 18.70
CA TRP A 56 -17.95 30.44 17.77
C TRP A 56 -16.80 31.26 17.20
N ARG A 57 -16.66 31.17 15.86
CA ARG A 57 -15.83 31.95 14.94
C ARG A 57 -14.46 31.37 14.61
N LEU A 58 -14.47 30.28 13.83
CA LEU A 58 -13.44 30.07 12.83
C LEU A 58 -14.11 30.11 11.46
N PRO A 59 -13.70 31.00 10.53
CA PRO A 59 -14.24 31.01 9.18
C PRO A 59 -13.77 29.74 8.47
N PHE A 60 -14.69 29.12 7.73
CA PHE A 60 -14.51 27.85 7.00
C PHE A 60 -13.27 27.83 6.06
N TRP A 61 -12.69 28.97 5.79
CA TRP A 61 -11.51 29.13 4.94
C TRP A 61 -10.17 28.87 5.64
N SER A 62 -10.14 28.82 6.97
CA SER A 62 -8.89 28.57 7.72
C SER A 62 -8.58 27.07 7.89
N LEU A 63 -9.56 26.18 7.76
CA LEU A 63 -9.35 24.73 7.84
C LEU A 63 -8.71 24.16 6.57
N THR A 64 -8.96 24.75 5.42
CA THR A 64 -8.32 24.34 4.15
C THR A 64 -6.86 24.77 4.09
N ALA A 65 -6.53 25.95 4.62
CA ALA A 65 -5.14 26.42 4.67
C ALA A 65 -4.28 25.61 5.65
N ALA A 66 -4.83 25.24 6.83
CA ALA A 66 -4.12 24.40 7.80
C ALA A 66 -3.85 22.98 7.30
N ALA A 67 -4.80 22.37 6.57
CA ALA A 67 -4.61 21.05 5.96
C ALA A 67 -3.54 21.09 4.84
N ILE A 68 -3.49 22.16 4.07
CA ILE A 68 -2.47 22.34 3.03
C ILE A 68 -1.08 22.55 3.66
N VAL A 69 -0.98 23.34 4.73
CA VAL A 69 0.29 23.60 5.42
C VAL A 69 0.81 22.34 6.13
N VAL A 70 -0.05 21.55 6.77
CA VAL A 70 0.33 20.28 7.38
C VAL A 70 0.72 19.24 6.31
N GLY A 71 0.01 19.21 5.18
CA GLY A 71 0.37 18.39 4.03
C GLY A 71 1.72 18.81 3.41
N LEU A 72 1.95 20.10 3.26
CA LEU A 72 3.23 20.64 2.75
C LEU A 72 4.39 20.42 3.73
N LEU A 73 4.19 20.63 5.03
CA LEU A 73 5.21 20.39 6.05
C LEU A 73 5.49 18.87 6.19
N GLY A 74 4.47 18.00 6.07
CA GLY A 74 4.63 16.57 6.00
C GLY A 74 5.42 16.14 4.75
N ALA A 75 5.13 16.71 3.61
CA ALA A 75 5.84 16.45 2.36
C ALA A 75 7.29 16.98 2.38
N VAL A 76 7.53 18.14 2.99
CA VAL A 76 8.88 18.71 3.15
C VAL A 76 9.70 17.92 4.18
N ALA A 77 9.12 17.54 5.32
CA ALA A 77 9.78 16.69 6.31
C ALA A 77 10.09 15.30 5.74
N TRP A 78 9.16 14.73 4.96
CA TRP A 78 9.35 13.46 4.26
C TRP A 78 10.46 13.56 3.18
N SER A 79 10.48 14.64 2.39
CA SER A 79 11.51 14.86 1.37
C SER A 79 12.90 15.13 1.98
N SER A 80 13.00 15.71 3.17
CA SER A 80 14.26 15.94 3.87
C SER A 80 14.83 14.69 4.55
N MET A 81 13.97 13.75 4.97
CA MET A 81 14.39 12.43 5.49
C MET A 81 14.86 11.48 4.39
N HIS A 82 14.36 11.64 3.18
CA HIS A 82 14.71 10.83 2.01
C HIS A 82 15.57 11.65 1.03
N ARG A 83 16.72 12.17 1.51
CA ARG A 83 17.70 12.76 0.61
C ARG A 83 18.07 11.73 -0.45
N PRO A 84 17.88 12.01 -1.76
CA PRO A 84 18.34 11.09 -2.79
C PRO A 84 19.84 10.93 -2.66
N ALA A 85 20.27 9.69 -2.50
CA ALA A 85 21.67 9.32 -2.62
C ALA A 85 22.18 9.84 -3.97
N SER A 86 23.40 10.39 -3.96
CA SER A 86 24.12 11.02 -5.09
C SER A 86 23.81 10.37 -6.44
N ARG A 87 23.47 11.23 -7.42
CA ARG A 87 23.20 10.91 -8.83
C ARG A 87 24.14 9.81 -9.36
N ARG A 88 23.68 8.58 -9.35
CA ARG A 88 24.12 7.57 -10.30
C ARG A 88 23.31 7.77 -11.57
N PRO A 89 23.85 7.61 -12.79
CA PRO A 89 23.05 7.57 -14.01
C PRO A 89 21.98 6.49 -13.78
N GLY A 90 20.71 6.92 -13.77
CA GLY A 90 19.62 6.09 -13.29
C GLY A 90 19.53 4.79 -14.07
N ILE A 91 19.65 3.66 -13.35
CA ILE A 91 19.46 2.32 -13.93
C ILE A 91 17.97 2.18 -14.24
N ASP A 92 17.65 1.76 -15.43
CA ASP A 92 16.27 1.43 -15.81
C ASP A 92 15.83 0.20 -15.02
N ILE A 93 14.83 0.34 -14.15
CA ILE A 93 14.34 -0.71 -13.24
C ILE A 93 12.94 -1.21 -13.59
N ALA A 94 12.20 -0.46 -14.39
CA ALA A 94 10.87 -0.83 -14.83
C ALA A 94 10.52 -0.21 -16.19
N THR A 95 9.45 -0.73 -16.79
CA THR A 95 8.82 -0.15 -17.99
C THR A 95 7.34 0.03 -17.73
N LEU A 96 6.79 1.19 -18.05
CA LEU A 96 5.35 1.42 -18.01
C LEU A 96 4.67 0.62 -19.13
N GLN A 97 3.87 -0.40 -18.76
CA GLN A 97 3.22 -1.29 -19.72
C GLN A 97 1.86 -0.73 -20.17
N THR A 98 1.00 -0.44 -19.19
CA THR A 98 -0.40 -0.07 -19.43
C THR A 98 -0.76 1.08 -18.51
N MET A 99 -1.66 1.94 -18.98
CA MET A 99 -2.26 3.00 -18.19
C MET A 99 -3.67 3.30 -18.65
N THR A 100 -4.50 3.78 -17.72
CA THR A 100 -5.83 4.36 -17.98
C THR A 100 -5.88 5.74 -17.35
N GLY A 101 -6.60 6.69 -17.93
CA GLY A 101 -6.59 8.09 -17.48
C GLY A 101 -5.19 8.71 -17.61
N ALA A 102 -4.77 9.51 -16.63
CA ALA A 102 -3.49 10.20 -16.66
C ALA A 102 -2.56 9.83 -15.49
N ALA A 103 -1.26 9.82 -15.77
CA ALA A 103 -0.21 9.69 -14.77
C ALA A 103 0.97 10.60 -15.14
N GLN A 104 1.81 10.90 -14.16
CA GLN A 104 3.02 11.70 -14.34
C GLN A 104 4.21 10.97 -13.74
N ILE A 105 5.37 11.15 -14.36
CA ILE A 105 6.66 10.66 -13.87
C ILE A 105 7.58 11.85 -13.67
N ALA A 106 8.28 11.88 -12.55
CA ALA A 106 9.29 12.89 -12.23
C ALA A 106 10.57 12.21 -11.74
N SER A 107 11.68 12.48 -12.39
CA SER A 107 13.01 12.15 -11.86
C SER A 107 13.44 13.20 -10.84
N ALA A 108 14.35 12.84 -9.93
CA ALA A 108 14.81 13.76 -8.88
C ALA A 108 15.37 15.06 -9.46
N GLY A 109 14.74 16.20 -9.14
CA GLY A 109 15.11 17.54 -9.60
C GLY A 109 14.61 17.90 -11.00
N GLU A 110 13.80 17.04 -11.64
CA GLU A 110 13.16 17.29 -12.92
C GLU A 110 11.68 17.68 -12.74
N ARG A 111 11.14 18.40 -13.73
CA ARG A 111 9.70 18.68 -13.74
C ARG A 111 8.92 17.41 -14.07
N PRO A 112 7.75 17.19 -13.46
CA PRO A 112 6.87 16.10 -13.82
C PRO A 112 6.54 16.12 -15.32
N ARG A 113 6.59 14.97 -15.94
CA ARG A 113 6.24 14.76 -17.35
C ARG A 113 5.09 13.74 -17.49
N PRO A 114 4.21 13.88 -18.49
CA PRO A 114 3.16 12.90 -18.73
C PRO A 114 3.76 11.50 -18.95
N ALA A 115 3.18 10.52 -18.29
CA ALA A 115 3.51 9.12 -18.49
C ALA A 115 2.93 8.61 -19.81
N ARG A 116 3.59 7.63 -20.43
CA ARG A 116 3.15 6.95 -21.67
C ARG A 116 3.59 5.50 -21.64
N ALA A 117 2.81 4.61 -22.23
CA ALA A 117 3.21 3.21 -22.39
C ALA A 117 4.58 3.12 -23.09
N GLY A 118 5.41 2.18 -22.68
CA GLY A 118 6.79 2.01 -23.15
C GLY A 118 7.81 2.93 -22.46
N LEU A 119 7.39 3.86 -21.59
CA LEU A 119 8.31 4.72 -20.85
C LEU A 119 9.14 3.89 -19.87
N ARG A 120 10.46 4.06 -19.91
CA ARG A 120 11.38 3.47 -18.93
C ARG A 120 11.38 4.28 -17.65
N ILE A 121 11.32 3.57 -16.55
CA ILE A 121 11.34 4.11 -15.19
C ILE A 121 12.68 3.78 -14.56
N ARG A 122 13.30 4.78 -13.97
CA ARG A 122 14.62 4.69 -13.37
C ARG A 122 14.56 4.65 -11.87
N GLU A 123 15.63 4.20 -11.26
CA GLU A 123 15.81 4.33 -9.81
C GLU A 123 15.63 5.79 -9.36
N GLY A 124 14.84 6.00 -8.31
CA GLY A 124 14.51 7.31 -7.76
C GLY A 124 13.37 8.03 -8.48
N ASP A 125 12.80 7.50 -9.55
CA ASP A 125 11.67 8.11 -10.23
C ASP A 125 10.41 8.06 -9.35
N ARG A 126 9.69 9.20 -9.33
CA ARG A 126 8.38 9.34 -8.71
C ARG A 126 7.30 9.13 -9.75
N ILE A 127 6.32 8.30 -9.43
CA ILE A 127 5.09 8.11 -10.21
C ILE A 127 3.91 8.69 -9.44
N GLU A 128 3.04 9.42 -10.14
CA GLU A 128 1.79 9.94 -9.61
C GLU A 128 0.66 9.67 -10.60
N THR A 129 -0.40 9.04 -10.13
CA THR A 129 -1.63 8.84 -10.89
C THR A 129 -2.67 9.91 -10.50
N THR A 130 -3.44 10.38 -11.48
CA THR A 130 -4.56 11.31 -11.24
C THR A 130 -5.73 10.63 -10.54
N ALA A 131 -6.77 11.41 -10.17
CA ALA A 131 -7.98 10.89 -9.54
C ALA A 131 -8.77 9.89 -10.42
N ASP A 132 -8.51 9.86 -11.71
CA ASP A 132 -9.08 8.93 -12.71
C ASP A 132 -7.99 8.03 -13.34
N GLY A 133 -6.72 8.31 -13.04
CA GLY A 133 -5.56 7.63 -13.63
C GLY A 133 -5.16 6.36 -12.90
N ARG A 134 -4.66 5.37 -13.66
CA ARG A 134 -4.00 4.15 -13.18
C ARG A 134 -2.83 3.81 -14.05
N ALA A 135 -1.87 3.08 -13.52
CA ALA A 135 -0.67 2.68 -14.25
C ALA A 135 -0.18 1.30 -13.83
N ALA A 136 0.36 0.54 -14.78
CA ALA A 136 0.99 -0.75 -14.54
C ALA A 136 2.44 -0.73 -15.04
N LEU A 137 3.35 -1.18 -14.19
CA LEU A 137 4.78 -1.30 -14.47
C LEU A 137 5.19 -2.77 -14.55
N ALA A 138 5.97 -3.13 -15.58
CA ALA A 138 6.78 -4.33 -15.54
C ALA A 138 8.14 -3.98 -14.94
N MET A 139 8.44 -4.58 -13.80
CA MET A 139 9.74 -4.44 -13.16
C MET A 139 10.77 -5.39 -13.77
N ALA A 140 12.03 -5.01 -13.73
CA ALA A 140 13.11 -5.94 -13.99
C ALA A 140 12.99 -7.15 -13.04
N GLY A 141 13.05 -8.38 -13.57
CA GLY A 141 12.87 -9.60 -12.77
C GLY A 141 11.44 -10.18 -12.79
N GLY A 142 10.52 -9.65 -13.61
CA GLY A 142 9.20 -10.26 -13.85
C GLY A 142 8.16 -9.96 -12.78
N LEU A 143 8.37 -8.92 -11.97
CA LEU A 143 7.40 -8.40 -11.03
C LEU A 143 6.49 -7.38 -11.74
N SER A 144 5.17 -7.47 -11.54
CA SER A 144 4.20 -6.46 -11.97
C SER A 144 3.78 -5.59 -10.80
N VAL A 145 3.81 -4.28 -10.99
CA VAL A 145 3.40 -3.30 -9.98
C VAL A 145 2.34 -2.38 -10.59
N ARG A 146 1.13 -2.38 -10.01
CA ARG A 146 0.00 -1.60 -10.52
C ARG A 146 -0.40 -0.54 -9.50
N PHE A 147 -0.62 0.68 -9.96
CA PHE A 147 -1.02 1.83 -9.16
C PHE A 147 -2.48 2.15 -9.41
N ASP A 148 -3.27 2.27 -8.34
CA ASP A 148 -4.65 2.75 -8.41
C ASP A 148 -4.68 4.28 -8.59
N ARG A 149 -5.87 4.84 -8.64
CA ARG A 149 -6.13 6.29 -8.71
C ARG A 149 -5.52 7.03 -7.51
N ALA A 150 -5.15 8.28 -7.74
CA ALA A 150 -4.63 9.20 -6.72
C ALA A 150 -3.47 8.58 -5.90
N SER A 151 -2.63 7.77 -6.56
CA SER A 151 -1.47 7.14 -5.94
C SER A 151 -0.22 7.96 -6.21
N ALA A 152 0.64 8.06 -5.20
CA ALA A 152 1.96 8.67 -5.30
C ALA A 152 3.00 7.76 -4.66
N ALA A 153 4.03 7.41 -5.44
CA ALA A 153 5.11 6.54 -4.99
C ALA A 153 6.45 6.93 -5.60
N VAL A 154 7.52 6.50 -4.96
CA VAL A 154 8.89 6.57 -5.48
C VAL A 154 9.41 5.14 -5.67
N LEU A 155 9.89 4.83 -6.87
CA LEU A 155 10.64 3.60 -7.15
C LEU A 155 12.10 3.85 -6.77
N ASP A 156 12.43 3.66 -5.50
CA ASP A 156 13.74 4.03 -4.96
C ASP A 156 14.85 3.15 -5.50
N THR A 157 14.61 1.83 -5.55
CA THR A 157 15.47 0.82 -6.17
C THR A 157 14.64 -0.27 -6.84
N ALA A 158 15.29 -1.20 -7.54
CA ALA A 158 14.61 -2.32 -8.20
C ALA A 158 13.82 -3.23 -7.21
N ASP A 159 14.18 -3.21 -5.92
CA ASP A 159 13.59 -4.00 -4.84
C ASP A 159 12.82 -3.17 -3.80
N ARG A 160 12.72 -1.84 -3.99
CA ARG A 160 12.13 -0.92 -3.00
C ARG A 160 11.21 0.10 -3.63
N LEU A 161 9.97 0.10 -3.20
CA LEU A 161 8.96 1.09 -3.53
C LEU A 161 8.54 1.82 -2.25
N VAL A 162 8.51 3.14 -2.28
CA VAL A 162 8.02 3.98 -1.18
C VAL A 162 6.67 4.55 -1.58
N LEU A 163 5.60 4.04 -0.98
CA LEU A 163 4.23 4.50 -1.22
C LEU A 163 3.89 5.64 -0.27
N ALA A 164 3.59 6.82 -0.82
CA ALA A 164 3.22 8.01 -0.04
C ALA A 164 1.71 8.15 0.13
N SER A 165 0.92 7.78 -0.89
CA SER A 165 -0.55 7.83 -0.86
C SER A 165 -1.15 6.89 -1.91
N GLY A 166 -2.45 6.60 -1.78
CA GLY A 166 -3.19 5.77 -2.72
C GLY A 166 -2.97 4.28 -2.52
N ALA A 167 -2.92 3.50 -3.60
CA ALA A 167 -2.77 2.05 -3.51
C ALA A 167 -1.84 1.49 -4.57
N VAL A 168 -1.13 0.44 -4.19
CA VAL A 168 -0.30 -0.37 -5.07
C VAL A 168 -0.69 -1.84 -4.96
N TYR A 169 -0.82 -2.50 -6.10
CA TYR A 169 -0.92 -3.95 -6.19
C TYR A 169 0.38 -4.50 -6.76
N VAL A 170 0.89 -5.54 -6.13
CA VAL A 170 2.13 -6.22 -6.50
C VAL A 170 1.80 -7.66 -6.89
N ASP A 171 2.21 -8.06 -8.06
CA ASP A 171 2.14 -9.42 -8.55
C ASP A 171 3.58 -9.95 -8.77
N ALA A 172 4.02 -10.78 -7.84
CA ALA A 172 5.26 -11.54 -7.96
C ALA A 172 4.94 -12.86 -8.64
N GLY A 173 4.97 -12.87 -9.97
CA GLY A 173 4.81 -14.09 -10.76
C GLY A 173 5.77 -15.22 -10.33
N PRO A 174 5.60 -16.43 -10.86
CA PRO A 174 6.43 -17.58 -10.49
C PRO A 174 7.94 -17.37 -10.63
N GLY A 175 8.35 -16.46 -11.53
CA GLY A 175 9.76 -16.10 -11.75
C GLY A 175 10.32 -15.04 -10.81
N ALA A 176 9.48 -14.33 -10.08
CA ALA A 176 9.85 -13.25 -9.16
C ALA A 176 9.78 -13.66 -7.68
N ALA A 177 9.56 -14.94 -7.39
CA ALA A 177 9.58 -15.47 -6.04
C ALA A 177 10.98 -15.26 -5.42
N GLY A 178 11.01 -14.56 -4.28
CA GLY A 178 12.29 -14.26 -3.60
C GLY A 178 13.00 -13.00 -4.10
N SER A 179 12.37 -12.14 -4.90
CA SER A 179 12.94 -10.88 -5.39
C SER A 179 13.38 -9.90 -4.27
N GLY A 180 12.95 -10.13 -3.02
CA GLY A 180 13.22 -9.22 -1.90
C GLY A 180 12.48 -7.90 -1.97
N PHE A 181 11.56 -7.74 -2.93
CA PHE A 181 10.81 -6.52 -3.13
C PHE A 181 9.99 -6.14 -1.90
N ARG A 182 10.02 -4.86 -1.54
CA ARG A 182 9.31 -4.32 -0.40
C ARG A 182 8.59 -3.02 -0.72
N VAL A 183 7.46 -2.83 -0.08
CA VAL A 183 6.72 -1.57 -0.10
C VAL A 183 6.87 -0.89 1.25
N GLU A 184 7.52 0.26 1.26
CA GLU A 184 7.65 1.10 2.45
C GLU A 184 6.53 2.13 2.49
N THR A 185 5.99 2.37 3.67
CA THR A 185 4.87 3.27 3.91
C THR A 185 5.07 4.05 5.21
N PRO A 186 4.32 5.14 5.45
CA PRO A 186 4.32 5.84 6.73
C PRO A 186 3.85 5.00 7.94
N PHE A 187 3.26 3.83 7.70
CA PHE A 187 2.75 2.90 8.72
C PHE A 187 3.68 1.73 8.96
N GLY A 188 4.63 1.46 8.08
CA GLY A 188 5.56 0.34 8.20
C GLY A 188 6.01 -0.21 6.86
N VAL A 189 6.75 -1.32 6.91
CA VAL A 189 7.35 -1.99 5.75
C VAL A 189 6.61 -3.28 5.44
N VAL A 190 6.18 -3.43 4.20
CA VAL A 190 5.49 -4.62 3.68
C VAL A 190 6.48 -5.44 2.86
N ARG A 191 6.67 -6.71 3.22
CA ARG A 191 7.56 -7.67 2.55
C ARG A 191 6.79 -8.90 2.11
N HIS A 192 7.07 -9.39 0.91
CA HIS A 192 6.41 -10.58 0.36
C HIS A 192 7.38 -11.73 0.10
N THR A 193 6.82 -12.94 -0.07
CA THR A 193 7.55 -14.16 -0.42
C THR A 193 6.87 -14.88 -1.60
N GLY A 194 6.79 -14.20 -2.78
CA GLY A 194 6.14 -14.77 -3.98
C GLY A 194 4.61 -14.70 -3.90
N THR A 195 4.01 -13.52 -4.07
CA THR A 195 2.62 -13.26 -3.69
C THR A 195 1.91 -12.31 -4.65
N GLN A 196 0.57 -12.32 -4.60
CA GLN A 196 -0.29 -11.26 -5.11
C GLN A 196 -0.93 -10.51 -3.94
N PHE A 197 -0.68 -9.22 -3.83
CA PHE A 197 -1.20 -8.41 -2.72
C PHE A 197 -1.39 -6.94 -3.08
N GLU A 198 -2.28 -6.29 -2.36
CA GLU A 198 -2.52 -4.84 -2.42
C GLU A 198 -2.07 -4.18 -1.10
N VAL A 199 -1.40 -3.05 -1.22
CA VAL A 199 -1.16 -2.11 -0.12
C VAL A 199 -1.90 -0.83 -0.43
N ARG A 200 -2.84 -0.44 0.43
CA ARG A 200 -3.63 0.79 0.30
C ARG A 200 -3.40 1.68 1.51
N LEU A 201 -3.15 2.95 1.26
CA LEU A 201 -2.98 3.98 2.28
C LEU A 201 -4.20 4.89 2.31
N ASP A 202 -4.84 4.93 3.46
CA ASP A 202 -5.76 5.97 3.87
C ASP A 202 -5.03 6.94 4.81
N PRO A 203 -5.54 8.17 5.07
CA PRO A 203 -4.87 9.15 5.93
C PRO A 203 -4.51 8.63 7.33
N SER A 204 -5.26 7.66 7.85
CA SER A 204 -5.12 7.13 9.21
C SER A 204 -4.74 5.64 9.29
N ALA A 205 -4.70 4.93 8.16
CA ALA A 205 -4.53 3.48 8.14
C ALA A 205 -3.78 2.98 6.90
N LEU A 206 -3.12 1.85 7.07
CA LEU A 206 -2.65 0.98 6.00
C LEU A 206 -3.57 -0.23 5.93
N THR A 207 -4.11 -0.52 4.75
CA THR A 207 -4.83 -1.75 4.46
C THR A 207 -3.96 -2.63 3.58
N LEU A 208 -3.64 -3.83 4.05
CA LEU A 208 -2.99 -4.89 3.27
C LEU A 208 -4.04 -5.94 2.94
N ARG A 209 -4.18 -6.32 1.65
CA ARG A 209 -4.99 -7.43 1.18
C ARG A 209 -4.10 -8.44 0.46
N VAL A 210 -4.21 -9.72 0.82
CA VAL A 210 -3.40 -10.79 0.21
C VAL A 210 -4.29 -11.70 -0.60
N ARG A 211 -4.03 -11.77 -1.90
CA ARG A 211 -4.77 -12.60 -2.85
C ARG A 211 -4.13 -13.98 -3.01
N GLU A 212 -2.79 -14.04 -3.01
CA GLU A 212 -2.01 -15.27 -3.13
C GLU A 212 -0.76 -15.19 -2.27
N GLY A 213 -0.38 -16.31 -1.62
CA GLY A 213 0.84 -16.43 -0.85
C GLY A 213 0.76 -15.84 0.56
N SER A 214 1.83 -15.20 1.01
CA SER A 214 1.95 -14.64 2.36
C SER A 214 2.78 -13.38 2.38
N VAL A 215 2.35 -12.38 3.15
CA VAL A 215 2.97 -11.06 3.26
C VAL A 215 3.21 -10.71 4.71
N ALA A 216 4.40 -10.24 5.04
CA ALA A 216 4.74 -9.72 6.36
C ALA A 216 4.65 -8.18 6.37
N VAL A 217 4.06 -7.63 7.42
CA VAL A 217 4.05 -6.18 7.71
C VAL A 217 4.83 -5.94 8.98
N GLU A 218 5.83 -5.08 8.91
CA GLU A 218 6.62 -4.61 10.04
C GLU A 218 6.22 -3.18 10.37
N THR A 219 5.60 -2.95 11.53
CA THR A 219 5.21 -1.64 12.02
C THR A 219 5.93 -1.34 13.33
N PRO A 220 5.92 -0.10 13.86
CA PRO A 220 6.45 0.19 15.19
C PRO A 220 5.84 -0.66 16.31
N GLY A 221 4.59 -1.13 16.15
CA GLY A 221 3.88 -1.97 17.11
C GLY A 221 4.18 -3.47 17.00
N GLY A 222 5.00 -3.92 16.04
CA GLY A 222 5.38 -5.33 15.87
C GLY A 222 5.34 -5.81 14.42
N ARG A 223 5.49 -7.12 14.26
CA ARG A 223 5.46 -7.80 12.96
C ARG A 223 4.25 -8.71 12.87
N TRP A 224 3.53 -8.62 11.76
CA TRP A 224 2.35 -9.45 11.47
C TRP A 224 2.49 -10.12 10.11
N THR A 225 1.96 -11.32 9.99
CA THR A 225 1.91 -12.05 8.72
C THR A 225 0.45 -12.18 8.29
N THR A 226 0.15 -11.84 7.05
CA THR A 226 -1.16 -11.95 6.41
C THR A 226 -1.06 -12.98 5.30
N LYS A 227 -2.03 -13.89 5.20
CA LYS A 227 -2.04 -14.99 4.23
C LYS A 227 -3.08 -14.73 3.14
N ALA A 228 -3.02 -15.52 2.06
CA ALA A 228 -4.05 -15.53 1.01
C ALA A 228 -5.46 -15.63 1.60
N GLY A 229 -6.38 -14.80 1.10
CA GLY A 229 -7.75 -14.69 1.60
C GLY A 229 -7.91 -13.85 2.86
N GLU A 230 -6.88 -13.14 3.30
CA GLU A 230 -6.93 -12.26 4.46
C GLU A 230 -6.64 -10.79 4.08
N ALA A 231 -7.28 -9.88 4.81
CA ALA A 231 -6.91 -8.48 4.88
C ALA A 231 -6.48 -8.11 6.30
N LEU A 232 -5.56 -7.15 6.40
CA LEU A 232 -5.06 -6.59 7.64
C LEU A 232 -5.13 -5.07 7.56
N VAL A 233 -5.77 -4.44 8.56
CA VAL A 233 -5.82 -2.98 8.69
C VAL A 233 -4.95 -2.58 9.87
N ALA A 234 -3.88 -1.82 9.61
CA ALA A 234 -2.96 -1.31 10.61
C ALA A 234 -3.12 0.21 10.77
N THR A 235 -3.28 0.67 12.00
CA THR A 235 -3.31 2.09 12.38
C THR A 235 -2.13 2.41 13.29
N ARG A 236 -1.89 3.70 13.57
CA ARG A 236 -0.83 4.09 14.52
C ARG A 236 -1.21 3.91 15.98
N SER A 237 -2.50 3.82 16.30
CA SER A 237 -3.02 3.94 17.67
C SER A 237 -3.61 2.64 18.22
N ALA A 238 -3.79 1.61 17.39
CA ALA A 238 -4.43 0.36 17.81
C ALA A 238 -3.74 -0.85 17.15
N PRO A 239 -3.83 -2.04 17.79
CA PRO A 239 -3.40 -3.28 17.16
C PRO A 239 -4.10 -3.51 15.82
N PRO A 240 -3.43 -4.15 14.84
CA PRO A 240 -4.04 -4.42 13.54
C PRO A 240 -5.26 -5.34 13.62
N VAL A 241 -6.27 -5.01 12.81
CA VAL A 241 -7.50 -5.79 12.68
C VAL A 241 -7.43 -6.66 11.42
N ARG A 242 -7.88 -7.91 11.52
CA ARG A 242 -7.93 -8.86 10.41
C ARG A 242 -9.35 -9.11 9.95
N SER A 243 -9.51 -9.37 8.66
CA SER A 243 -10.76 -9.82 8.06
C SER A 243 -10.48 -10.83 6.95
N VAL A 244 -11.50 -11.62 6.59
CA VAL A 244 -11.46 -12.54 5.44
C VAL A 244 -11.91 -11.79 4.20
N ILE A 245 -11.23 -12.01 3.08
CA ILE A 245 -11.56 -11.45 1.77
C ILE A 245 -11.58 -12.57 0.71
N ALA A 246 -12.34 -12.37 -0.36
CA ALA A 246 -12.29 -13.24 -1.52
C ALA A 246 -11.04 -12.95 -2.38
N ALA A 247 -10.50 -13.95 -3.08
CA ALA A 247 -9.43 -13.74 -4.06
C ALA A 247 -9.98 -13.11 -5.36
N SER A 248 -11.28 -13.23 -5.61
CA SER A 248 -11.99 -12.63 -6.72
C SER A 248 -13.18 -11.83 -6.20
N GLY A 249 -13.22 -10.52 -6.42
CA GLY A 249 -14.28 -9.66 -5.90
C GLY A 249 -14.21 -8.26 -6.48
N PRO A 250 -15.17 -7.38 -6.17
CA PRO A 250 -15.20 -6.01 -6.68
C PRO A 250 -14.00 -5.18 -6.22
N GLU A 251 -13.39 -5.50 -5.08
CA GLU A 251 -12.16 -4.87 -4.57
C GLU A 251 -10.97 -5.01 -5.51
N TRP A 252 -10.96 -6.07 -6.36
CA TRP A 252 -9.91 -6.35 -7.33
C TRP A 252 -10.22 -5.82 -8.75
N ASN A 253 -11.40 -5.19 -8.96
CA ASN A 253 -11.80 -4.71 -10.28
C ASN A 253 -10.77 -3.76 -10.90
N TRP A 254 -10.22 -2.85 -10.10
CA TRP A 254 -9.23 -1.90 -10.58
C TRP A 254 -7.91 -2.57 -11.02
N VAL A 255 -7.53 -3.67 -10.37
CA VAL A 255 -6.35 -4.47 -10.72
C VAL A 255 -6.53 -5.09 -12.11
N ARG A 256 -7.73 -5.65 -12.37
CA ARG A 256 -8.07 -6.31 -13.64
C ARG A 256 -8.08 -5.36 -14.84
N THR A 257 -8.40 -4.07 -14.63
CA THR A 257 -8.33 -3.06 -15.71
C THR A 257 -6.91 -2.79 -16.18
N LEU A 258 -5.91 -3.25 -15.44
CA LEU A 258 -4.47 -3.13 -15.71
C LEU A 258 -3.82 -4.51 -15.89
N ALA A 259 -4.60 -5.52 -16.32
CA ALA A 259 -4.07 -6.86 -16.56
C ALA A 259 -2.83 -6.82 -17.46
N GLU A 260 -1.86 -7.68 -17.17
CA GLU A 260 -0.68 -7.78 -18.02
C GLU A 260 -1.08 -8.23 -19.44
N PRO A 261 -0.54 -7.59 -20.46
CA PRO A 261 -0.77 -8.03 -21.83
C PRO A 261 -0.32 -9.49 -22.01
N PHE A 262 -1.21 -10.34 -22.52
CA PHE A 262 -0.88 -11.72 -22.84
C PHE A 262 -0.72 -11.88 -24.35
N ARG A 263 0.44 -12.41 -24.75
CA ARG A 263 0.68 -12.74 -26.15
C ARG A 263 0.02 -14.07 -26.49
N LEU A 264 -1.13 -13.99 -27.18
CA LEU A 264 -1.90 -15.18 -27.56
C LEU A 264 -1.20 -16.00 -28.63
N GLU A 265 -0.62 -15.34 -29.63
CA GLU A 265 0.00 -15.98 -30.80
C GLU A 265 1.12 -16.95 -30.39
N GLY A 266 0.94 -18.22 -30.71
CA GLY A 266 1.87 -19.30 -30.38
C GLY A 266 1.76 -19.83 -28.95
N ALA A 267 0.86 -19.31 -28.12
CA ALA A 267 0.69 -19.76 -26.73
C ALA A 267 -0.12 -21.06 -26.66
N ALA A 268 0.20 -21.92 -25.69
CA ALA A 268 -0.63 -23.09 -25.38
C ALA A 268 -1.83 -22.70 -24.51
N VAL A 269 -2.95 -23.40 -24.68
CA VAL A 269 -4.18 -23.15 -23.87
C VAL A 269 -3.93 -23.17 -22.35
N PRO A 270 -3.13 -24.08 -21.77
CA PRO A 270 -2.87 -24.03 -20.32
C PRO A 270 -2.17 -22.74 -19.88
N ALA A 271 -1.27 -22.17 -20.67
CA ALA A 271 -0.62 -20.90 -20.34
C ALA A 271 -1.61 -19.74 -20.37
N PHE A 272 -2.54 -19.74 -21.33
CA PHE A 272 -3.62 -18.78 -21.40
C PHE A 272 -4.58 -18.91 -20.19
N LEU A 273 -5.00 -20.11 -19.83
CA LEU A 273 -5.84 -20.37 -18.67
C LEU A 273 -5.14 -19.92 -17.35
N GLN A 274 -3.85 -20.17 -17.25
CA GLN A 274 -3.05 -19.72 -16.10
C GLN A 274 -3.03 -18.21 -16.00
N TRP A 275 -2.83 -17.50 -17.11
CA TRP A 275 -2.85 -16.04 -17.15
C TRP A 275 -4.24 -15.49 -16.74
N VAL A 276 -5.33 -15.97 -17.36
CA VAL A 276 -6.69 -15.54 -17.01
C VAL A 276 -6.98 -15.77 -15.54
N SER A 277 -6.68 -16.96 -15.04
CA SER A 277 -6.94 -17.34 -13.65
C SER A 277 -6.15 -16.47 -12.67
N ARG A 278 -4.89 -16.18 -13.00
CA ARG A 278 -4.05 -15.32 -12.18
C ARG A 278 -4.59 -13.88 -12.12
N GLU A 279 -5.01 -13.33 -13.27
CA GLU A 279 -5.55 -11.97 -13.35
C GLU A 279 -6.92 -11.86 -12.65
N GLN A 280 -7.74 -12.89 -12.70
CA GLN A 280 -9.07 -12.94 -12.08
C GLN A 280 -9.07 -13.37 -10.60
N GLY A 281 -7.97 -13.96 -10.12
CA GLY A 281 -7.89 -14.58 -8.80
C GLY A 281 -8.66 -15.89 -8.72
N TRP A 282 -8.74 -16.59 -9.83
CA TRP A 282 -9.34 -17.91 -9.89
C TRP A 282 -8.31 -19.02 -9.79
N ARG A 283 -8.80 -20.24 -9.47
CA ARG A 283 -8.08 -21.48 -9.68
C ARG A 283 -8.76 -22.23 -10.81
N TRP A 284 -7.99 -22.68 -11.78
CA TRP A 284 -8.57 -23.40 -12.89
C TRP A 284 -8.25 -24.90 -12.81
N GLU A 285 -9.20 -25.71 -13.30
CA GLU A 285 -9.06 -27.15 -13.38
C GLU A 285 -9.86 -27.69 -14.56
N TYR A 286 -9.52 -28.87 -15.02
CA TYR A 286 -10.33 -29.55 -16.04
C TYR A 286 -11.52 -30.27 -15.40
N ALA A 287 -12.68 -30.20 -16.04
CA ALA A 287 -13.87 -30.99 -15.65
C ALA A 287 -13.60 -32.51 -15.71
N ASP A 288 -12.75 -32.93 -16.66
CA ASP A 288 -12.23 -34.27 -16.81
C ASP A 288 -10.70 -34.18 -16.97
N PRO A 289 -9.90 -34.77 -16.07
CA PRO A 289 -8.43 -34.75 -16.17
C PRO A 289 -7.89 -35.36 -17.45
N SER A 290 -8.67 -36.24 -18.14
CA SER A 290 -8.29 -36.83 -19.43
C SER A 290 -8.15 -35.80 -20.56
N LEU A 291 -8.71 -34.61 -20.39
CA LEU A 291 -8.57 -33.49 -21.34
C LEU A 291 -7.17 -32.90 -21.37
N ALA A 292 -6.41 -32.97 -20.28
CA ALA A 292 -5.13 -32.30 -20.11
C ALA A 292 -4.13 -32.58 -21.23
N PRO A 293 -3.85 -33.85 -21.67
CA PRO A 293 -2.89 -34.12 -22.73
C PRO A 293 -3.32 -33.59 -24.11
N ARG A 294 -4.63 -33.55 -24.35
CA ARG A 294 -5.19 -33.00 -25.59
C ARG A 294 -5.10 -31.49 -25.62
N VAL A 295 -5.54 -30.83 -24.54
CA VAL A 295 -5.59 -29.37 -24.44
C VAL A 295 -4.18 -28.76 -24.41
N ALA A 296 -3.21 -29.45 -23.82
CA ALA A 296 -1.81 -29.01 -23.80
C ALA A 296 -1.17 -28.90 -25.19
N ARG A 297 -1.71 -29.57 -26.21
CA ARG A 297 -1.21 -29.52 -27.59
C ARG A 297 -1.89 -28.45 -28.46
N ILE A 298 -2.94 -27.80 -27.95
CA ILE A 298 -3.64 -26.74 -28.68
C ILE A 298 -2.79 -25.49 -28.61
N VAL A 299 -2.37 -24.99 -29.76
CA VAL A 299 -1.65 -23.72 -29.94
C VAL A 299 -2.67 -22.66 -30.34
N LEU A 300 -2.64 -21.55 -29.68
CA LEU A 300 -3.53 -20.41 -29.90
C LEU A 300 -2.97 -19.49 -30.99
N HIS A 301 -3.84 -18.95 -31.81
CA HIS A 301 -3.51 -17.99 -32.85
C HIS A 301 -4.42 -16.78 -32.79
N GLY A 302 -3.90 -15.61 -33.17
CA GLY A 302 -4.64 -14.36 -33.21
C GLY A 302 -4.23 -13.37 -32.12
N SER A 303 -5.11 -12.42 -31.80
CA SER A 303 -4.87 -11.36 -30.82
C SER A 303 -6.07 -11.21 -29.89
N ILE A 304 -5.79 -10.90 -28.63
CA ILE A 304 -6.75 -10.51 -27.61
C ILE A 304 -6.51 -9.07 -27.13
N GLU A 305 -5.82 -8.27 -27.94
CA GLU A 305 -5.55 -6.88 -27.62
C GLU A 305 -6.84 -6.10 -27.41
N GLY A 306 -6.92 -5.34 -26.32
CA GLY A 306 -8.12 -4.59 -25.95
C GLY A 306 -9.19 -5.38 -25.19
N LEU A 307 -9.03 -6.70 -25.03
CA LEU A 307 -9.95 -7.52 -24.24
C LEU A 307 -9.49 -7.62 -22.79
N THR A 308 -10.44 -7.60 -21.88
CA THR A 308 -10.22 -7.99 -20.48
C THR A 308 -9.99 -9.51 -20.40
N PRO A 309 -9.39 -10.03 -19.31
CA PRO A 309 -9.12 -11.48 -19.19
C PRO A 309 -10.37 -12.37 -19.31
N ASP A 310 -11.54 -11.93 -18.81
CA ASP A 310 -12.81 -12.64 -18.90
C ASP A 310 -13.42 -12.58 -20.32
N GLU A 311 -13.33 -11.43 -21.00
CA GLU A 311 -13.72 -11.30 -22.42
C GLU A 311 -12.82 -12.18 -23.30
N ALA A 312 -11.51 -12.18 -23.04
CA ALA A 312 -10.57 -13.06 -23.75
C ALA A 312 -10.89 -14.54 -23.52
N LEU A 313 -11.22 -14.94 -22.28
CA LEU A 313 -11.63 -16.31 -21.97
C LEU A 313 -12.88 -16.71 -22.78
N ALA A 314 -13.91 -15.85 -22.79
CA ALA A 314 -15.14 -16.10 -23.52
C ALA A 314 -14.94 -16.18 -25.03
N ALA A 315 -13.98 -15.40 -25.58
CA ALA A 315 -13.68 -15.41 -27.00
C ALA A 315 -12.82 -16.63 -27.42
N VAL A 316 -11.83 -16.99 -26.63
CA VAL A 316 -10.79 -17.98 -27.03
C VAL A 316 -11.27 -19.43 -26.81
N LEU A 317 -11.89 -19.79 -25.70
CA LEU A 317 -12.21 -21.18 -25.39
C LEU A 317 -13.12 -21.85 -26.42
N PRO A 318 -14.20 -21.22 -26.94
CA PRO A 318 -15.03 -21.83 -27.97
C PRO A 318 -14.26 -22.19 -29.24
N THR A 319 -13.27 -21.38 -29.65
CA THR A 319 -12.44 -21.66 -30.84
C THR A 319 -11.58 -22.92 -30.70
N CYS A 320 -11.32 -23.32 -29.44
CA CYS A 320 -10.57 -24.54 -29.11
C CYS A 320 -11.48 -25.76 -28.88
N GLY A 321 -12.78 -25.65 -29.09
CA GLY A 321 -13.75 -26.69 -28.73
C GLY A 321 -13.84 -26.94 -27.22
N LEU A 322 -13.64 -25.86 -26.44
CA LEU A 322 -13.71 -25.89 -24.99
C LEU A 322 -14.81 -24.99 -24.47
N THR A 323 -15.31 -25.30 -23.29
CA THR A 323 -16.27 -24.50 -22.51
C THR A 323 -15.70 -24.24 -21.13
N SER A 324 -16.20 -23.21 -20.47
CA SER A 324 -15.87 -22.94 -19.07
C SER A 324 -17.10 -22.60 -18.25
N ARG A 325 -17.04 -22.91 -16.96
CA ARG A 325 -18.00 -22.43 -15.96
C ARG A 325 -17.24 -22.02 -14.70
N LEU A 326 -17.75 -21.04 -14.00
CA LEU A 326 -17.19 -20.55 -12.75
C LEU A 326 -18.02 -21.10 -11.57
N GLU A 327 -17.36 -21.77 -10.63
CA GLU A 327 -17.94 -22.27 -9.39
C GLU A 327 -17.20 -21.65 -8.19
N GLY A 328 -17.75 -20.52 -7.70
CA GLY A 328 -17.05 -19.69 -6.72
C GLY A 328 -15.77 -19.09 -7.34
N GLU A 329 -14.61 -19.46 -6.83
CA GLU A 329 -13.28 -19.05 -7.36
C GLU A 329 -12.64 -20.15 -8.24
N ARG A 330 -13.37 -21.21 -8.61
CA ARG A 330 -12.86 -22.29 -9.46
C ARG A 330 -13.40 -22.16 -10.88
N LEU A 331 -12.50 -22.02 -11.82
CA LEU A 331 -12.78 -22.03 -13.24
C LEU A 331 -12.68 -23.48 -13.74
N ILE A 332 -13.82 -24.09 -14.06
CA ILE A 332 -13.91 -25.46 -14.56
C ILE A 332 -13.92 -25.43 -16.08
N VAL A 333 -12.94 -26.08 -16.72
CA VAL A 333 -12.78 -26.12 -18.19
C VAL A 333 -13.17 -27.50 -18.70
N GLY A 334 -14.13 -27.58 -19.60
CA GLY A 334 -14.66 -28.82 -20.19
C GLY A 334 -14.57 -28.82 -21.72
N ALA A 335 -14.82 -29.95 -22.33
CA ALA A 335 -15.01 -30.04 -23.78
C ALA A 335 -16.36 -29.45 -24.17
N ALA A 336 -16.41 -28.71 -25.29
CA ALA A 336 -17.68 -28.39 -25.93
C ALA A 336 -18.34 -29.68 -26.44
N ARG A 337 -19.66 -29.76 -26.29
CA ARG A 337 -20.45 -30.91 -26.78
C ARG A 337 -20.63 -30.85 -28.28
#